data_1581aa2c7271006fd5d6a91d2e6e29a3
#
_entry.id   1581aa2c7271006fd5d6a91d2e6e29a3
#
_cell.length_a   1.000
_cell.length_b   1.000
_cell.length_c   1.000
_cell.angle_alpha   90.00
_cell.angle_beta   90.00
_cell.angle_gamma   90.00
#
_symmetry.space_group_name_H-M   'P 1'
#
loop_
_entity.id
_entity.type
_entity.pdbx_description
1 polymer ?
#
loop_
_entity_poly.entity_id
_entity_poly.type
_entity_poly.pdbx_seq_one_letter_code
_entity_poly.pdbx_strand_id
1 'polypeptide(L)'
;MEDRLEYASGEKPQATLVVTGIRTCLTMAAGGGGPAIGEVQEQVGDLLDAAIAVRGKDLIYVGPANRLPATIRVASDAVRVDAGGGVVLPGFIDCHTHLIFAGWRTTEFVQRIAGASYQQILASGGGIHNTVARTRVASEEELTKDCQGRLNRMLCSGTTTVEAKSGYGLSLADEAKILRVAGRLDGIGPWDVIPTLLGAPALPG
;
A
#
# COMPACT_ATOMS: atom_id res chain seq x y z
N MET A 1 22.84 -2.48 -14.86
CA MET A 1 22.72 -1.11 -15.38
C MET A 1 23.18 -0.20 -14.25
N GLU A 2 24.45 0.19 -14.31
CA GLU A 2 25.05 1.17 -13.40
C GLU A 2 24.50 2.53 -13.79
N ASP A 3 23.35 2.90 -13.28
CA ASP A 3 22.81 4.22 -13.54
C ASP A 3 23.29 5.17 -12.46
N ARG A 4 24.29 5.88 -12.88
CA ARG A 4 24.94 7.05 -12.36
C ARG A 4 23.94 8.10 -11.89
N LEU A 5 23.76 8.20 -10.60
CA LEU A 5 23.55 9.50 -10.00
C LEU A 5 24.94 10.20 -10.04
N GLU A 6 25.31 10.81 -11.16
CA GLU A 6 26.45 11.71 -11.24
C GLU A 6 26.15 12.93 -10.36
N TYR A 7 26.72 12.92 -9.18
CA TYR A 7 26.74 14.13 -8.34
C TYR A 7 27.80 15.07 -8.86
N ALA A 8 27.37 16.15 -9.49
CA ALA A 8 28.21 17.16 -10.14
C ALA A 8 29.17 17.93 -9.21
N SER A 9 29.22 17.62 -7.91
CA SER A 9 30.04 18.36 -6.92
C SER A 9 31.11 17.55 -6.21
N GLY A 10 31.33 16.30 -6.53
CA GLY A 10 32.33 15.46 -5.84
C GLY A 10 32.07 15.20 -4.36
N GLU A 11 31.01 15.76 -3.77
CA GLU A 11 30.61 15.51 -2.39
C GLU A 11 29.68 14.31 -2.30
N LYS A 12 29.90 13.47 -1.26
CA LYS A 12 29.00 12.35 -0.99
C LYS A 12 27.61 12.86 -0.61
N PRO A 13 26.54 12.30 -1.17
CA PRO A 13 25.18 12.65 -0.76
C PRO A 13 24.96 12.36 0.72
N GLN A 14 24.19 13.22 1.39
CA GLN A 14 23.93 13.12 2.80
C GLN A 14 22.60 12.42 3.05
N ALA A 15 22.62 11.32 3.82
CA ALA A 15 21.45 10.59 4.24
C ALA A 15 20.85 11.16 5.52
N THR A 16 19.51 11.23 5.56
CA THR A 16 18.71 11.57 6.75
C THR A 16 18.14 10.34 7.46
N LEU A 17 18.15 9.19 6.79
CA LEU A 17 17.83 7.90 7.37
C LEU A 17 18.74 6.82 6.77
N VAL A 18 19.17 5.88 7.60
CA VAL A 18 19.88 4.68 7.16
C VAL A 18 19.29 3.44 7.79
N VAL A 19 19.20 2.38 7.01
CA VAL A 19 18.86 1.03 7.47
C VAL A 19 20.09 0.14 7.29
N THR A 20 20.51 -0.51 8.37
CA THR A 20 21.65 -1.42 8.42
C THR A 20 21.24 -2.76 9.00
N GLY A 21 22.18 -3.72 9.10
CA GLY A 21 21.86 -5.05 9.65
C GLY A 21 20.88 -5.84 8.75
N ILE A 22 20.81 -5.53 7.46
CA ILE A 22 19.97 -6.22 6.48
C ILE A 22 20.71 -7.47 6.01
N ARG A 23 20.22 -8.67 6.36
CA ARG A 23 20.77 -9.93 5.85
C ARG A 23 20.50 -10.09 4.36
N THR A 24 19.29 -9.79 3.92
CA THR A 24 18.89 -9.89 2.52
C THR A 24 17.97 -8.71 2.16
N CYS A 25 18.32 -7.98 1.11
CA CYS A 25 17.45 -6.97 0.51
C CYS A 25 16.94 -7.49 -0.83
N LEU A 26 15.62 -7.59 -0.99
CA LEU A 26 14.99 -7.92 -2.26
C LEU A 26 14.68 -6.62 -2.99
N THR A 27 15.47 -6.29 -4.00
CA THR A 27 15.35 -4.97 -4.67
C THR A 27 14.21 -4.91 -5.67
N MET A 28 13.71 -6.07 -6.11
CA MET A 28 12.73 -6.23 -7.19
C MET A 28 13.16 -5.58 -8.50
N ALA A 29 14.46 -5.28 -8.66
CA ALA A 29 15.04 -4.57 -9.81
C ALA A 29 15.48 -5.49 -10.96
N ALA A 30 14.99 -6.72 -11.00
CA ALA A 30 15.24 -7.64 -12.09
C ALA A 30 14.51 -7.20 -13.37
N GLY A 31 15.14 -7.28 -14.53
CA GLY A 31 14.48 -7.11 -15.81
C GLY A 31 14.48 -5.71 -16.44
N GLY A 32 15.32 -4.77 -15.99
CA GLY A 32 15.63 -3.57 -16.79
C GLY A 32 14.55 -2.49 -16.84
N GLY A 33 13.73 -2.33 -15.80
CA GLY A 33 12.84 -1.16 -15.62
C GLY A 33 11.42 -1.30 -16.18
N GLY A 34 11.04 -2.49 -16.65
CA GLY A 34 9.66 -2.85 -17.01
C GLY A 34 9.07 -3.91 -16.09
N PRO A 35 7.79 -4.29 -16.27
CA PRO A 35 7.20 -5.41 -15.55
C PRO A 35 7.97 -6.70 -15.85
N ALA A 36 8.30 -7.45 -14.80
CA ALA A 36 8.88 -8.78 -14.95
C ALA A 36 7.82 -9.74 -15.52
N ILE A 37 8.16 -10.48 -16.59
CA ILE A 37 7.25 -11.39 -17.30
C ILE A 37 7.90 -12.76 -17.42
N GLY A 38 7.11 -13.82 -17.22
CA GLY A 38 7.58 -15.21 -17.34
C GLY A 38 8.64 -15.52 -16.27
N GLU A 39 9.69 -16.22 -16.66
CA GLU A 39 10.77 -16.65 -15.75
C GLU A 39 11.52 -15.50 -15.07
N VAL A 40 11.47 -14.29 -15.64
CA VAL A 40 12.09 -13.10 -15.02
C VAL A 40 11.38 -12.72 -13.70
N GLN A 41 10.15 -13.15 -13.49
CA GLN A 41 9.43 -12.91 -12.23
C GLN A 41 10.07 -13.59 -11.01
N GLU A 42 10.85 -14.65 -11.25
CA GLU A 42 11.58 -15.36 -10.19
C GLU A 42 12.84 -14.61 -9.75
N GLN A 43 13.28 -13.61 -10.53
CA GLN A 43 14.47 -12.82 -10.26
C GLN A 43 14.11 -11.60 -9.39
N VAL A 44 14.15 -11.78 -8.09
CA VAL A 44 13.79 -10.73 -7.12
C VAL A 44 14.90 -9.70 -6.86
N GLY A 45 16.07 -9.89 -7.48
CA GLY A 45 17.22 -8.99 -7.31
C GLY A 45 17.72 -8.96 -5.87
N ASP A 46 18.02 -10.14 -5.32
CA ASP A 46 18.52 -10.31 -3.95
C ASP A 46 19.93 -9.74 -3.77
N LEU A 47 20.12 -9.04 -2.66
CA LEU A 47 21.37 -8.44 -2.24
C LEU A 47 21.65 -8.81 -0.79
N LEU A 48 22.74 -9.55 -0.57
CA LEU A 48 23.14 -9.99 0.77
C LEU A 48 23.95 -8.89 1.49
N ASP A 49 23.85 -8.89 2.83
CA ASP A 49 24.56 -7.94 3.69
C ASP A 49 24.41 -6.49 3.24
N ALA A 50 23.18 -6.08 3.05
CA ALA A 50 22.80 -4.82 2.45
C ALA A 50 22.70 -3.67 3.47
N ALA A 51 22.75 -2.44 2.93
CA ALA A 51 22.32 -1.24 3.62
C ALA A 51 21.49 -0.36 2.67
N ILE A 52 20.61 0.44 3.26
CA ILE A 52 19.78 1.42 2.55
C ILE A 52 20.05 2.79 3.16
N ALA A 53 20.14 3.83 2.30
CA ALA A 53 20.19 5.21 2.75
C ALA A 53 19.14 6.05 2.02
N VAL A 54 18.49 6.94 2.78
CA VAL A 54 17.38 7.77 2.33
C VAL A 54 17.68 9.24 2.62
N ARG A 55 17.28 10.12 1.71
CA ARG A 55 17.25 11.56 1.90
C ARG A 55 15.85 12.08 1.55
N GLY A 56 15.12 12.52 2.59
CA GLY A 56 13.72 12.91 2.41
C GLY A 56 12.87 11.73 1.93
N LYS A 57 12.45 11.75 0.68
CA LYS A 57 11.64 10.68 0.05
C LYS A 57 12.47 9.76 -0.88
N ASP A 58 13.72 10.12 -1.14
CA ASP A 58 14.53 9.47 -2.14
C ASP A 58 15.44 8.39 -1.54
N LEU A 59 15.42 7.20 -2.12
CA LEU A 59 16.44 6.18 -1.89
C LEU A 59 17.72 6.64 -2.61
N ILE A 60 18.74 7.04 -1.85
CA ILE A 60 20.01 7.51 -2.39
C ILE A 60 21.11 6.43 -2.37
N TYR A 61 20.83 5.30 -1.73
CA TYR A 61 21.70 4.14 -1.71
C TYR A 61 20.88 2.87 -1.41
N VAL A 62 21.06 1.86 -2.20
CA VAL A 62 20.71 0.46 -1.91
C VAL A 62 21.88 -0.38 -2.42
N GLY A 63 22.59 -1.04 -1.51
CA GLY A 63 23.82 -1.73 -1.89
C GLY A 63 24.47 -2.47 -0.72
N PRO A 64 25.65 -3.08 -0.95
CA PRO A 64 26.42 -3.79 0.09
C PRO A 64 26.75 -2.85 1.26
N ALA A 65 26.51 -3.29 2.49
CA ALA A 65 26.69 -2.49 3.70
C ALA A 65 28.14 -1.93 3.84
N ASN A 66 29.13 -2.71 3.44
CA ASN A 66 30.55 -2.32 3.50
C ASN A 66 30.91 -1.16 2.55
N ARG A 67 30.12 -0.90 1.50
CA ARG A 67 30.32 0.22 0.56
C ARG A 67 29.63 1.50 1.00
N LEU A 68 28.66 1.44 1.90
CA LEU A 68 27.90 2.59 2.35
C LEU A 68 28.78 3.77 2.79
N PRO A 69 29.83 3.60 3.66
CA PRO A 69 30.64 4.73 4.14
C PRO A 69 31.47 5.39 3.02
N ALA A 70 31.81 4.62 1.98
CA ALA A 70 32.54 5.15 0.82
C ALA A 70 31.65 6.01 -0.08
N THR A 71 30.34 5.74 -0.11
CA THR A 71 29.38 6.32 -1.06
C THR A 71 28.54 7.43 -0.44
N ILE A 72 28.15 7.27 0.84
CA ILE A 72 27.17 8.12 1.51
C ILE A 72 27.79 8.77 2.76
N ARG A 73 27.44 10.03 3.01
CA ARG A 73 27.65 10.71 4.29
C ARG A 73 26.35 10.60 5.11
N VAL A 74 26.42 10.09 6.30
CA VAL A 74 25.27 10.00 7.20
C VAL A 74 25.23 11.24 8.07
N ALA A 75 24.09 11.96 8.08
CA ALA A 75 23.89 13.12 8.93
C ALA A 75 24.02 12.74 10.43
N SER A 76 24.48 13.67 11.25
CA SER A 76 24.64 13.42 12.69
C SER A 76 23.32 13.11 13.39
N ASP A 77 22.24 13.72 12.90
CA ASP A 77 20.83 13.57 13.36
C ASP A 77 20.03 12.55 12.55
N ALA A 78 20.68 11.81 11.64
CA ALA A 78 20.02 10.80 10.82
C ALA A 78 19.35 9.72 11.67
N VAL A 79 18.14 9.35 11.29
CA VAL A 79 17.45 8.18 11.85
C VAL A 79 18.22 6.92 11.48
N ARG A 80 18.48 6.06 12.45
CA ARG A 80 19.18 4.78 12.26
C ARG A 80 18.26 3.62 12.63
N VAL A 81 18.04 2.74 11.68
CA VAL A 81 17.23 1.53 11.86
C VAL A 81 18.15 0.32 11.69
N ASP A 82 18.15 -0.55 12.67
CA ASP A 82 18.79 -1.87 12.56
C ASP A 82 17.73 -2.89 12.17
N ALA A 83 17.92 -3.54 11.03
CA ALA A 83 17.03 -4.61 10.55
C ALA A 83 17.23 -5.94 11.31
N GLY A 84 18.20 -6.02 12.23
CA GLY A 84 18.41 -7.18 13.10
C GLY A 84 18.68 -8.48 12.35
N GLY A 85 19.32 -8.43 11.19
CA GLY A 85 19.53 -9.61 10.32
C GLY A 85 18.27 -10.02 9.54
N GLY A 86 17.26 -9.17 9.48
CA GLY A 86 16.01 -9.43 8.76
C GLY A 86 16.13 -9.31 7.24
N VAL A 87 15.01 -9.57 6.57
CA VAL A 87 14.82 -9.35 5.14
C VAL A 87 14.11 -8.01 4.93
N VAL A 88 14.61 -7.20 3.99
CA VAL A 88 13.98 -5.94 3.59
C VAL A 88 13.56 -6.04 2.13
N LEU A 89 12.37 -5.56 1.84
CA LEU A 89 11.77 -5.54 0.50
C LEU A 89 10.89 -4.28 0.34
N PRO A 90 10.52 -3.89 -0.90
CA PRO A 90 9.57 -2.82 -1.12
C PRO A 90 8.24 -3.10 -0.41
N GLY A 91 7.55 -2.05 0.04
CA GLY A 91 6.21 -2.18 0.59
C GLY A 91 5.25 -2.85 -0.39
N PHE A 92 4.31 -3.64 0.12
CA PHE A 92 3.33 -4.33 -0.71
C PHE A 92 2.34 -3.34 -1.32
N ILE A 93 1.91 -3.65 -2.53
CA ILE A 93 0.87 -2.91 -3.26
C ILE A 93 -0.36 -3.81 -3.34
N ASP A 94 -1.47 -3.39 -2.74
CA ASP A 94 -2.76 -4.04 -2.92
C ASP A 94 -3.50 -3.37 -4.07
N CYS A 95 -3.50 -4.01 -5.21
CA CYS A 95 -4.03 -3.47 -6.46
C CYS A 95 -5.53 -3.73 -6.68
N HIS A 96 -6.26 -4.24 -5.69
CA HIS A 96 -7.69 -4.50 -5.84
C HIS A 96 -8.42 -4.49 -4.49
N THR A 97 -8.82 -3.30 -4.04
CA THR A 97 -9.67 -3.19 -2.85
C THR A 97 -10.91 -2.35 -3.09
N HIS A 98 -11.96 -2.63 -2.29
CA HIS A 98 -13.08 -1.72 -2.04
C HIS A 98 -12.93 -1.17 -0.62
N LEU A 99 -11.92 -0.34 -0.41
CA LEU A 99 -11.51 0.16 0.90
C LEU A 99 -12.62 0.96 1.60
N ILE A 100 -13.36 1.79 0.80
CA ILE A 100 -14.30 2.77 1.32
C ILE A 100 -15.70 2.17 1.36
N PHE A 101 -16.15 1.79 2.55
CA PHE A 101 -17.50 1.32 2.82
C PHE A 101 -17.87 1.52 4.29
N ALA A 102 -19.16 1.57 4.58
CA ALA A 102 -19.69 1.52 5.94
C ALA A 102 -20.39 0.19 6.23
N GLY A 103 -20.29 -0.23 7.48
CA GLY A 103 -20.92 -1.48 7.96
C GLY A 103 -20.18 -2.74 7.55
N TRP A 104 -19.95 -3.60 8.53
CA TRP A 104 -19.36 -4.91 8.31
C TRP A 104 -20.47 -5.96 8.09
N ARG A 105 -20.19 -6.96 7.25
CA ARG A 105 -21.10 -8.10 7.00
C ARG A 105 -20.68 -9.35 7.77
N THR A 106 -20.19 -9.19 8.99
CA THR A 106 -19.70 -10.29 9.83
C THR A 106 -20.82 -11.30 10.15
N THR A 107 -22.05 -10.83 10.35
CA THR A 107 -23.23 -11.69 10.55
C THR A 107 -23.52 -12.58 9.35
N GLU A 108 -23.33 -12.08 8.13
CA GLU A 108 -23.49 -12.87 6.91
C GLU A 108 -22.42 -13.98 6.81
N PHE A 109 -21.20 -13.69 7.25
CA PHE A 109 -20.15 -14.70 7.33
C PHE A 109 -20.54 -15.84 8.28
N VAL A 110 -21.05 -15.51 9.46
CA VAL A 110 -21.58 -16.52 10.42
C VAL A 110 -22.73 -17.32 9.81
N GLN A 111 -23.67 -16.66 9.13
CA GLN A 111 -24.78 -17.34 8.45
C GLN A 111 -24.28 -18.32 7.38
N ARG A 112 -23.26 -17.94 6.60
CA ARG A 112 -22.64 -18.83 5.60
C ARG A 112 -21.99 -20.06 6.23
N ILE A 113 -21.26 -19.88 7.34
CA ILE A 113 -20.69 -21.01 8.09
C ILE A 113 -21.81 -21.95 8.61
N ALA A 114 -22.95 -21.37 9.02
CA ALA A 114 -24.13 -22.13 9.44
C ALA A 114 -24.91 -22.77 8.28
N GLY A 115 -24.44 -22.65 7.04
CA GLY A 115 -25.02 -23.30 5.86
C GLY A 115 -26.04 -22.46 5.09
N ALA A 116 -26.20 -21.18 5.41
CA ALA A 116 -27.10 -20.31 4.64
C ALA A 116 -26.57 -20.09 3.21
N SER A 117 -27.45 -20.22 2.22
CA SER A 117 -27.11 -19.91 0.84
C SER A 117 -27.01 -18.39 0.62
N TYR A 118 -26.30 -17.99 -0.44
CA TYR A 118 -26.22 -16.59 -0.84
C TYR A 118 -27.60 -15.96 -1.10
N GLN A 119 -28.53 -16.74 -1.70
CA GLN A 119 -29.89 -16.29 -1.96
C GLN A 119 -30.69 -16.04 -0.68
N GLN A 120 -30.52 -16.89 0.33
CA GLN A 120 -31.16 -16.70 1.65
C GLN A 120 -30.64 -15.45 2.34
N ILE A 121 -29.34 -15.18 2.27
CA ILE A 121 -28.73 -13.96 2.82
C ILE A 121 -29.26 -12.71 2.10
N LEU A 122 -29.35 -12.75 0.76
CA LEU A 122 -29.94 -11.65 0.00
C LEU A 122 -31.41 -11.41 0.36
N ALA A 123 -32.20 -12.46 0.45
CA ALA A 123 -33.62 -12.38 0.81
C ALA A 123 -33.86 -11.80 2.22
N SER A 124 -32.90 -11.96 3.12
CA SER A 124 -32.92 -11.36 4.47
C SER A 124 -32.40 -9.91 4.53
N GLY A 125 -32.16 -9.27 3.38
CA GLY A 125 -31.67 -7.89 3.30
C GLY A 125 -30.15 -7.74 3.44
N GLY A 126 -29.39 -8.85 3.31
CA GLY A 126 -27.94 -8.87 3.29
C GLY A 126 -27.34 -8.61 1.90
N GLY A 127 -26.06 -8.91 1.75
CA GLY A 127 -25.33 -8.77 0.51
C GLY A 127 -24.87 -7.33 0.21
N ILE A 128 -24.60 -7.06 -1.07
CA ILE A 128 -24.06 -5.78 -1.51
C ILE A 128 -24.98 -4.61 -1.18
N HIS A 129 -26.30 -4.80 -1.27
CA HIS A 129 -27.27 -3.73 -1.02
C HIS A 129 -27.24 -3.22 0.43
N ASN A 130 -26.95 -4.07 1.41
CA ASN A 130 -26.74 -3.65 2.79
C ASN A 130 -25.51 -2.73 2.91
N THR A 131 -24.39 -3.10 2.28
CA THR A 131 -23.19 -2.26 2.25
C THR A 131 -23.46 -0.92 1.57
N VAL A 132 -24.16 -0.94 0.42
CA VAL A 132 -24.55 0.26 -0.32
C VAL A 132 -25.41 1.19 0.53
N ALA A 133 -26.47 0.66 1.14
CA ALA A 133 -27.36 1.46 1.98
C ALA A 133 -26.60 2.17 3.12
N ARG A 134 -25.74 1.44 3.82
CA ARG A 134 -24.91 1.99 4.91
C ARG A 134 -23.88 3.01 4.42
N THR A 135 -23.24 2.74 3.30
CA THR A 135 -22.23 3.65 2.73
C THR A 135 -22.85 4.95 2.25
N ARG A 136 -24.07 4.90 1.69
CA ARG A 136 -24.81 6.10 1.29
C ARG A 136 -25.17 7.00 2.47
N VAL A 137 -25.55 6.43 3.60
CA VAL A 137 -25.94 7.20 4.80
C VAL A 137 -24.72 7.74 5.55
N ALA A 138 -23.59 7.03 5.52
CA ALA A 138 -22.39 7.44 6.23
C ALA A 138 -21.83 8.75 5.67
N SER A 139 -21.39 9.63 6.57
CA SER A 139 -20.70 10.88 6.23
C SER A 139 -19.28 10.61 5.68
N GLU A 140 -18.70 11.59 5.00
CA GLU A 140 -17.30 11.50 4.54
C GLU A 140 -16.32 11.36 5.70
N GLU A 141 -16.61 12.00 6.84
CA GLU A 141 -15.81 11.94 8.07
C GLU A 141 -15.81 10.54 8.68
N GLU A 142 -16.99 9.92 8.78
CA GLU A 142 -17.13 8.54 9.30
C GLU A 142 -16.41 7.55 8.38
N LEU A 143 -16.61 7.64 7.06
CA LEU A 143 -15.92 6.80 6.08
C LEU A 143 -14.40 6.98 6.16
N THR A 144 -13.91 8.23 6.27
CA THR A 144 -12.48 8.51 6.40
C THR A 144 -11.89 7.86 7.65
N LYS A 145 -12.53 8.02 8.80
CA LYS A 145 -12.09 7.44 10.08
C LYS A 145 -12.04 5.91 10.03
N ASP A 146 -13.07 5.28 9.51
CA ASP A 146 -13.12 3.82 9.36
C ASP A 146 -12.01 3.30 8.44
N CYS A 147 -11.76 4.01 7.33
CA CYS A 147 -10.73 3.64 6.38
C CYS A 147 -9.33 3.83 6.95
N GLN A 148 -9.06 4.86 7.74
CA GLN A 148 -7.79 5.01 8.45
C GLN A 148 -7.48 3.79 9.32
N GLY A 149 -8.47 3.28 10.04
CA GLY A 149 -8.33 2.06 10.84
C GLY A 149 -8.00 0.81 9.98
N ARG A 150 -8.55 0.72 8.77
CA ARG A 150 -8.24 -0.36 7.81
C ARG A 150 -6.83 -0.22 7.25
N LEU A 151 -6.46 0.98 6.79
CA LEU A 151 -5.14 1.29 6.25
C LEU A 151 -4.03 1.06 7.28
N ASN A 152 -4.23 1.44 8.54
CA ASN A 152 -3.28 1.14 9.61
C ASN A 152 -3.03 -0.37 9.76
N ARG A 153 -4.08 -1.20 9.70
CA ARG A 153 -3.91 -2.66 9.76
C ARG A 153 -3.18 -3.20 8.53
N MET A 154 -3.49 -2.69 7.33
CA MET A 154 -2.81 -3.05 6.10
C MET A 154 -1.33 -2.66 6.15
N LEU A 155 -1.02 -1.46 6.65
CA LEU A 155 0.36 -0.98 6.85
C LEU A 155 1.13 -1.88 7.83
N CYS A 156 0.52 -2.27 8.96
CA CYS A 156 1.12 -3.23 9.90
C CYS A 156 1.38 -4.62 9.28
N SER A 157 0.71 -4.93 8.17
CA SER A 157 0.92 -6.15 7.38
C SER A 157 1.87 -5.94 6.19
N GLY A 158 2.47 -4.74 6.07
CA GLY A 158 3.45 -4.41 5.03
C GLY A 158 2.87 -3.77 3.77
N THR A 159 1.56 -3.55 3.67
CA THR A 159 0.95 -2.87 2.52
C THR A 159 1.09 -1.36 2.67
N THR A 160 1.79 -0.74 1.73
CA THR A 160 2.07 0.71 1.73
C THR A 160 1.28 1.47 0.67
N THR A 161 0.79 0.79 -0.36
CA THR A 161 0.01 1.38 -1.46
C THR A 161 -1.24 0.56 -1.71
N VAL A 162 -2.37 1.23 -1.90
CA VAL A 162 -3.68 0.57 -2.06
C VAL A 162 -4.45 1.19 -3.21
N GLU A 163 -4.92 0.37 -4.17
CA GLU A 163 -5.96 0.80 -5.09
C GLU A 163 -7.31 0.77 -4.37
N ALA A 164 -7.98 1.91 -4.30
CA ALA A 164 -9.29 2.06 -3.67
C ALA A 164 -10.38 2.26 -4.74
N LYS A 165 -11.02 1.15 -5.12
CA LYS A 165 -12.15 1.18 -6.06
C LYS A 165 -13.41 1.70 -5.37
N SER A 166 -14.16 2.56 -6.06
CA SER A 166 -15.53 2.86 -5.69
C SER A 166 -16.46 1.69 -6.03
N GLY A 167 -17.78 1.85 -5.92
CA GLY A 167 -18.73 0.81 -6.31
C GLY A 167 -19.76 0.46 -5.24
N TYR A 168 -19.68 1.08 -4.07
CA TYR A 168 -20.73 0.96 -3.04
C TYR A 168 -21.64 2.18 -2.96
N GLY A 169 -21.53 3.11 -3.92
CA GLY A 169 -22.43 4.24 -4.05
C GLY A 169 -23.66 3.93 -4.91
N LEU A 170 -23.46 3.32 -6.07
CA LEU A 170 -24.46 3.03 -7.10
C LEU A 170 -25.29 4.25 -7.51
N SER A 171 -24.79 5.44 -7.26
CA SER A 171 -25.28 6.72 -7.76
C SER A 171 -24.10 7.66 -8.02
N LEU A 172 -24.22 8.61 -8.95
CA LEU A 172 -23.14 9.54 -9.25
C LEU A 172 -22.67 10.29 -8.01
N ALA A 173 -23.60 10.75 -7.17
CA ALA A 173 -23.28 11.52 -5.97
C ALA A 173 -22.52 10.68 -4.93
N ASP A 174 -22.93 9.44 -4.72
CA ASP A 174 -22.33 8.57 -3.73
C ASP A 174 -21.01 7.97 -4.20
N GLU A 175 -20.86 7.64 -5.49
CA GLU A 175 -19.57 7.24 -6.04
C GLU A 175 -18.57 8.40 -5.97
N ALA A 176 -18.98 9.63 -6.28
CA ALA A 176 -18.16 10.82 -6.13
C ALA A 176 -17.75 11.05 -4.66
N LYS A 177 -18.66 10.82 -3.70
CA LYS A 177 -18.36 10.85 -2.26
C LYS A 177 -17.24 9.85 -1.91
N ILE A 178 -17.36 8.62 -2.37
CA ILE A 178 -16.33 7.57 -2.14
C ILE A 178 -14.98 8.02 -2.71
N LEU A 179 -14.93 8.55 -3.92
CA LEU A 179 -13.69 9.02 -4.54
C LEU A 179 -13.08 10.23 -3.80
N ARG A 180 -13.90 11.14 -3.28
CA ARG A 180 -13.40 12.26 -2.43
C ARG A 180 -12.76 11.74 -1.13
N VAL A 181 -13.38 10.73 -0.51
CA VAL A 181 -12.81 10.08 0.67
C VAL A 181 -11.48 9.41 0.33
N ALA A 182 -11.39 8.69 -0.81
CA ALA A 182 -10.14 8.09 -1.27
C ALA A 182 -9.03 9.12 -1.46
N GLY A 183 -9.32 10.24 -2.16
CA GLY A 183 -8.37 11.33 -2.36
C GLY A 183 -7.94 12.03 -1.06
N ARG A 184 -8.85 12.12 -0.08
CA ARG A 184 -8.51 12.65 1.26
C ARG A 184 -7.58 11.70 2.02
N LEU A 185 -7.78 10.39 1.90
CA LEU A 185 -6.96 9.37 2.58
C LEU A 185 -5.51 9.35 2.10
N ASP A 186 -5.26 9.66 0.83
CA ASP A 186 -3.91 9.72 0.24
C ASP A 186 -3.00 10.76 0.90
N GLY A 187 -3.56 11.80 1.52
CA GLY A 187 -2.77 12.89 2.10
C GLY A 187 -2.59 12.85 3.62
N ILE A 188 -3.17 11.89 4.34
CA ILE A 188 -3.29 11.95 5.80
C ILE A 188 -2.57 10.86 6.57
N GLY A 189 -1.83 9.98 5.89
CA GLY A 189 -1.09 8.88 6.52
C GLY A 189 0.14 8.47 5.73
N PRO A 190 0.93 7.52 6.26
CA PRO A 190 2.14 7.03 5.60
C PRO A 190 1.84 5.92 4.56
N TRP A 191 0.81 6.09 3.80
CA TRP A 191 0.35 5.20 2.73
C TRP A 191 -0.03 6.00 1.51
N ASP A 192 0.01 5.36 0.34
CA ASP A 192 -0.53 5.88 -0.90
C ASP A 192 -1.89 5.24 -1.19
N VAL A 193 -2.90 6.05 -1.51
CA VAL A 193 -4.24 5.58 -1.89
C VAL A 193 -4.57 6.03 -3.30
N ILE A 194 -4.69 5.08 -4.21
CA ILE A 194 -4.99 5.34 -5.62
C ILE A 194 -6.49 5.17 -5.86
N PRO A 195 -7.25 6.26 -6.06
CA PRO A 195 -8.67 6.16 -6.30
C PRO A 195 -8.98 5.65 -7.70
N THR A 196 -9.90 4.70 -7.81
CA THR A 196 -10.38 4.15 -9.07
C THR A 196 -11.90 4.21 -9.12
N LEU A 197 -12.46 4.83 -10.15
CA LEU A 197 -13.90 4.82 -10.37
C LEU A 197 -14.35 3.44 -10.90
N LEU A 198 -15.24 2.79 -10.17
CA LEU A 198 -15.97 1.62 -10.63
C LEU A 198 -17.47 1.94 -10.65
N GLY A 199 -17.95 2.46 -11.80
CA GLY A 199 -19.25 3.11 -11.91
C GLY A 199 -20.46 2.18 -11.90
N ALA A 200 -20.32 0.89 -12.13
CA ALA A 200 -21.43 -0.05 -12.27
C ALA A 200 -21.10 -1.47 -11.78
N PRO A 201 -20.76 -1.68 -10.51
CA PRO A 201 -20.48 -3.02 -9.99
C PRO A 201 -21.74 -3.86 -9.78
N ALA A 202 -22.92 -3.21 -9.73
CA ALA A 202 -24.24 -3.84 -9.64
C ALA A 202 -25.30 -2.89 -10.20
N LEU A 203 -26.46 -3.44 -10.55
CA LEU A 203 -27.61 -2.61 -10.89
C LEU A 203 -28.16 -1.94 -9.62
N PRO A 204 -28.53 -0.64 -9.71
CA PRO A 204 -29.26 0.01 -8.63
C PRO A 204 -30.59 -0.74 -8.41
N GLY A 205 -30.92 -1.05 -7.16
CA GLY A 205 -32.25 -1.59 -6.81
C GLY A 205 -33.32 -0.54 -6.86
#